data_9d767b706a1ad3786bc23345e626d871
#
_entry.id   9d767b706a1ad3786bc23345e626d871
#
_cell.length_a   1.000
_cell.length_b   1.000
_cell.length_c   1.000
_cell.angle_alpha   90.00
_cell.angle_beta   90.00
_cell.angle_gamma   90.00
#
_symmetry.space_group_name_H-M   'P 1'
#
loop_
_entity.id
_entity.type
_entity.pdbx_description
1 polymer ?
#
loop_
_entity_poly.entity_id
_entity_poly.type
_entity_poly.pdbx_seq_one_letter_code
_entity_poly.pdbx_strand_id
1 'polypeptide(L)'
;MKIPRGNSREDAKTRKQIIGDIYSNWISKHPDKKVWNGSLGAYIHIKYQSQNETKGQASVSYESTCAVLRLTEILLNAIVVKRKPAKTNDKNQRPYDEMVFLYYKGIRLLVGHQKSTDEYVQYCITAKKASLGR
;
A
#
# COMPACT_ATOMS: atom_id res chain seq x y z
N MET A 1 -9.58 -13.86 -12.19
CA MET A 1 -10.20 -12.79 -11.39
C MET A 1 -10.40 -11.54 -12.25
N LYS A 2 -11.60 -10.98 -12.21
CA LYS A 2 -11.89 -9.79 -12.99
C LYS A 2 -12.15 -8.60 -12.07
N ILE A 3 -11.35 -7.53 -12.24
CA ILE A 3 -11.46 -6.33 -11.42
C ILE A 3 -12.40 -5.35 -12.11
N PRO A 4 -13.47 -4.88 -11.43
CA PRO A 4 -14.39 -3.92 -12.03
C PRO A 4 -13.70 -2.60 -12.37
N ARG A 5 -14.07 -2.00 -13.49
CA ARG A 5 -13.51 -0.73 -13.96
C ARG A 5 -14.40 0.47 -13.66
N GLY A 6 -15.66 0.23 -13.29
CA GLY A 6 -16.65 1.30 -13.10
C GLY A 6 -16.47 2.06 -11.79
N ASN A 7 -17.25 3.14 -11.67
CA ASN A 7 -17.20 4.03 -10.51
C ASN A 7 -18.39 3.88 -9.57
N SER A 8 -19.18 2.81 -9.75
CA SER A 8 -20.34 2.59 -8.88
C SER A 8 -19.89 2.16 -7.49
N ARG A 9 -20.79 2.34 -6.53
CA ARG A 9 -20.56 1.89 -5.16
C ARG A 9 -20.33 0.37 -5.11
N GLU A 10 -21.07 -0.37 -5.94
CA GLU A 10 -20.93 -1.82 -6.04
C GLU A 10 -19.55 -2.22 -6.56
N ASP A 11 -19.05 -1.52 -7.58
CA ASP A 11 -17.75 -1.80 -8.15
C ASP A 11 -16.63 -1.52 -7.12
N ALA A 12 -16.75 -0.42 -6.38
CA ALA A 12 -15.78 -0.10 -5.34
C ALA A 12 -15.79 -1.15 -4.22
N LYS A 13 -16.96 -1.63 -3.86
CA LYS A 13 -17.10 -2.68 -2.85
C LYS A 13 -16.44 -3.98 -3.31
N THR A 14 -16.63 -4.34 -4.57
CA THR A 14 -16.01 -5.52 -5.16
C THR A 14 -14.48 -5.39 -5.17
N ARG A 15 -13.96 -4.21 -5.55
CA ARG A 15 -12.52 -3.97 -5.53
C ARG A 15 -11.95 -4.06 -4.11
N LYS A 16 -12.68 -3.56 -3.12
CA LYS A 16 -12.27 -3.64 -1.72
C LYS A 16 -12.13 -5.10 -1.28
N GLN A 17 -13.09 -5.93 -1.66
CA GLN A 17 -13.05 -7.37 -1.36
C GLN A 17 -11.85 -8.04 -2.03
N ILE A 18 -11.59 -7.70 -3.28
CA ILE A 18 -10.46 -8.24 -4.03
C ILE A 18 -9.13 -7.89 -3.35
N ILE A 19 -8.97 -6.64 -2.91
CA ILE A 19 -7.77 -6.19 -2.21
C ILE A 19 -7.60 -7.00 -0.92
N GLY A 20 -8.67 -7.19 -0.16
CA GLY A 20 -8.60 -8.01 1.04
C GLY A 20 -8.14 -9.43 0.77
N ASP A 21 -8.63 -10.03 -0.31
CA ASP A 21 -8.23 -11.38 -0.72
C ASP A 21 -6.76 -11.44 -1.14
N ILE A 22 -6.28 -10.40 -1.84
CA ILE A 22 -4.87 -10.31 -2.22
C ILE A 22 -3.98 -10.33 -0.98
N TYR A 23 -4.29 -9.51 0.02
CA TYR A 23 -3.51 -9.47 1.26
C TYR A 23 -3.58 -10.78 2.02
N SER A 24 -4.76 -11.38 2.15
CA SER A 24 -4.91 -12.65 2.85
C SER A 24 -4.07 -13.76 2.20
N ASN A 25 -4.10 -13.81 0.87
CA ASN A 25 -3.31 -14.78 0.12
C ASN A 25 -1.82 -14.51 0.27
N TRP A 26 -1.42 -13.23 0.20
CA TRP A 26 -0.02 -12.83 0.35
C TRP A 26 0.52 -13.21 1.73
N ILE A 27 -0.24 -12.92 2.79
CA ILE A 27 0.15 -13.22 4.17
C ILE A 27 0.35 -14.71 4.36
N SER A 28 -0.51 -15.54 3.76
CA SER A 28 -0.39 -17.00 3.88
C SER A 28 0.90 -17.53 3.24
N LYS A 29 1.42 -16.83 2.25
CA LYS A 29 2.66 -17.20 1.55
C LYS A 29 3.90 -16.52 2.12
N HIS A 30 3.74 -15.54 2.99
CA HIS A 30 4.84 -14.78 3.58
C HIS A 30 4.67 -14.72 5.11
N PRO A 31 5.03 -15.80 5.81
CA PRO A 31 4.78 -15.89 7.26
C PRO A 31 5.46 -14.80 8.08
N ASP A 32 6.60 -14.28 7.62
CA ASP A 32 7.31 -13.19 8.31
C ASP A 32 6.70 -11.81 8.02
N LYS A 33 5.79 -11.70 7.05
CA LYS A 33 5.01 -10.50 6.73
C LYS A 33 5.86 -9.26 6.48
N LYS A 34 7.01 -9.42 5.85
CA LYS A 34 7.90 -8.29 5.54
C LYS A 34 8.70 -8.55 4.27
N VAL A 35 9.13 -7.46 3.63
CA VAL A 35 9.97 -7.50 2.44
C VAL A 35 11.07 -6.45 2.58
N TRP A 36 12.31 -6.83 2.27
CA TRP A 36 13.43 -5.91 2.28
C TRP A 36 13.32 -4.92 1.13
N ASN A 37 13.49 -3.63 1.42
CA ASN A 37 13.55 -2.58 0.38
C ASN A 37 14.92 -1.92 0.44
N GLY A 38 15.70 -2.07 -0.64
CA GLY A 38 17.07 -1.56 -0.69
C GLY A 38 17.16 -0.04 -0.68
N SER A 39 16.21 0.66 -1.29
CA SER A 39 16.19 2.13 -1.30
C SER A 39 15.92 2.68 0.09
N LEU A 40 15.01 2.05 0.84
CA LEU A 40 14.70 2.43 2.21
C LEU A 40 15.79 1.96 3.18
N GLY A 41 16.49 0.89 2.82
CA GLY A 41 17.49 0.29 3.69
C GLY A 41 16.90 -0.44 4.89
N ALA A 42 15.69 -0.95 4.76
CA ALA A 42 14.96 -1.59 5.85
C ALA A 42 13.90 -2.54 5.32
N TYR A 43 13.39 -3.40 6.20
CA TYR A 43 12.21 -4.21 5.90
C TYR A 43 10.96 -3.35 5.95
N ILE A 44 10.04 -3.61 5.02
CA ILE A 44 8.71 -3.00 5.06
C ILE A 44 7.75 -4.10 5.52
N HIS A 45 7.07 -3.86 6.64
CA HIS A 45 6.17 -4.81 7.26
C HIS A 45 4.74 -4.64 6.77
N ILE A 46 4.02 -5.74 6.62
CA ILE A 46 2.60 -5.76 6.31
C ILE A 46 1.84 -6.07 7.60
N LYS A 47 0.99 -5.15 8.02
CA LYS A 47 0.17 -5.28 9.22
C LYS A 47 -1.31 -5.09 8.87
N TYR A 48 -2.20 -5.27 9.84
CA TYR A 48 -3.63 -5.07 9.62
C TYR A 48 -3.92 -3.70 9.03
N GLN A 49 -3.26 -2.66 9.54
CA GLN A 49 -3.47 -1.30 9.04
C GLN A 49 -3.05 -1.16 7.58
N SER A 50 -2.03 -1.93 7.14
CA SER A 50 -1.60 -1.93 5.73
C SER A 50 -2.75 -2.30 4.81
N GLN A 51 -3.45 -3.40 5.11
CA GLN A 51 -4.59 -3.83 4.31
C GLN A 51 -5.78 -2.88 4.46
N ASN A 52 -6.04 -2.41 5.67
CA ASN A 52 -7.19 -1.57 5.92
C ASN A 52 -7.10 -0.23 5.17
N GLU A 53 -5.94 0.43 5.22
CA GLU A 53 -5.72 1.67 4.51
C GLU A 53 -5.72 1.47 2.99
N THR A 54 -5.10 0.41 2.51
CA THR A 54 -5.08 0.12 1.08
C THR A 54 -6.48 -0.24 0.56
N LYS A 55 -7.26 -0.99 1.31
CA LYS A 55 -8.65 -1.28 0.93
C LYS A 55 -9.46 0.01 0.78
N GLY A 56 -9.26 0.97 1.67
CA GLY A 56 -9.99 2.25 1.61
C GLY A 56 -9.54 3.13 0.47
N GLN A 57 -8.25 3.21 0.21
CA GLN A 57 -7.72 4.16 -0.77
C GLN A 57 -7.57 3.59 -2.18
N ALA A 58 -7.13 2.35 -2.31
CA ALA A 58 -6.92 1.76 -3.63
C ALA A 58 -8.22 1.31 -4.30
N SER A 59 -9.24 0.96 -3.53
CA SER A 59 -10.51 0.48 -4.08
C SER A 59 -11.29 1.56 -4.84
N VAL A 60 -10.92 2.84 -4.68
CA VAL A 60 -11.60 3.94 -5.39
C VAL A 60 -11.32 3.93 -6.89
N SER A 61 -10.29 3.21 -7.34
CA SER A 61 -9.98 3.15 -8.77
C SER A 61 -9.56 1.75 -9.19
N TYR A 62 -9.82 1.45 -10.46
CA TYR A 62 -9.36 0.22 -11.09
C TYR A 62 -7.84 0.13 -11.07
N GLU A 63 -7.18 1.23 -11.44
CA GLU A 63 -5.72 1.28 -11.57
C GLU A 63 -5.02 1.00 -10.23
N SER A 64 -5.49 1.62 -9.17
CA SER A 64 -4.90 1.40 -7.85
C SER A 64 -5.14 -0.03 -7.36
N THR A 65 -6.32 -0.59 -7.62
CA THR A 65 -6.62 -1.97 -7.25
C THR A 65 -5.71 -2.94 -8.00
N CYS A 66 -5.50 -2.72 -9.31
CA CYS A 66 -4.57 -3.54 -10.09
C CYS A 66 -3.14 -3.47 -9.57
N ALA A 67 -2.72 -2.30 -9.08
CA ALA A 67 -1.38 -2.14 -8.54
C ALA A 67 -1.14 -3.08 -7.35
N VAL A 68 -2.15 -3.32 -6.53
CA VAL A 68 -2.01 -4.17 -5.34
C VAL A 68 -1.67 -5.62 -5.71
N LEU A 69 -2.02 -6.06 -6.93
CA LEU A 69 -1.64 -7.40 -7.41
C LEU A 69 -0.12 -7.58 -7.47
N ARG A 70 0.61 -6.49 -7.55
CA ARG A 70 2.08 -6.48 -7.66
C ARG A 70 2.75 -6.19 -6.32
N LEU A 71 2.11 -6.56 -5.22
CA LEU A 71 2.52 -6.18 -3.86
C LEU A 71 3.99 -6.48 -3.58
N THR A 72 4.46 -7.71 -3.78
CA THR A 72 5.85 -8.07 -3.50
C THR A 72 6.82 -7.26 -4.36
N GLU A 73 6.51 -7.12 -5.64
CA GLU A 73 7.33 -6.38 -6.59
C GLU A 73 7.48 -4.92 -6.17
N ILE A 74 6.39 -4.30 -5.73
CA ILE A 74 6.36 -2.91 -5.28
C ILE A 74 7.20 -2.74 -4.01
N LEU A 75 6.98 -3.60 -3.03
CA LEU A 75 7.71 -3.52 -1.75
C LEU A 75 9.20 -3.69 -1.96
N LEU A 76 9.59 -4.59 -2.86
CA LEU A 76 10.99 -4.90 -3.12
C LEU A 76 11.71 -3.78 -3.89
N ASN A 77 11.05 -3.16 -4.86
CA ASN A 77 11.69 -2.31 -5.85
C ASN A 77 11.41 -0.82 -5.77
N ALA A 78 10.41 -0.40 -4.99
CA ALA A 78 10.04 1.02 -4.93
C ALA A 78 11.20 1.87 -4.37
N ILE A 79 11.35 3.07 -4.92
CA ILE A 79 12.45 3.99 -4.61
C ILE A 79 11.95 5.12 -3.71
N VAL A 80 12.65 5.40 -2.64
CA VAL A 80 12.34 6.54 -1.75
C VAL A 80 12.53 7.85 -2.51
N VAL A 81 11.49 8.69 -2.53
CA VAL A 81 11.55 9.99 -3.19
C VAL A 81 11.31 11.15 -2.24
N LYS A 82 10.70 10.90 -1.07
CA LYS A 82 10.35 11.98 -0.15
C LYS A 82 10.06 11.41 1.23
N ARG A 83 10.35 12.21 2.26
CA ARG A 83 10.01 11.91 3.65
C ARG A 83 9.33 13.12 4.26
N LYS A 84 8.31 12.89 5.09
CA LYS A 84 7.60 13.94 5.80
C LYS A 84 7.27 13.48 7.21
N PRO A 85 7.14 14.42 8.19
CA PRO A 85 6.58 14.05 9.48
C PRO A 85 5.16 13.51 9.31
N ALA A 86 4.77 12.54 10.14
CA ALA A 86 3.41 12.03 10.13
C ALA A 86 2.45 13.11 10.61
N LYS A 87 1.21 13.07 10.12
CA LYS A 87 0.18 14.05 10.51
C LYS A 87 -0.35 13.72 11.89
N THR A 88 -0.20 14.64 12.83
CA THR A 88 -0.64 14.44 14.21
C THR A 88 -2.15 14.53 14.38
N ASN A 89 -2.82 15.25 13.46
CA ASN A 89 -4.28 15.42 13.49
C ASN A 89 -5.03 14.32 12.72
N ASP A 90 -4.32 13.37 12.15
CA ASP A 90 -4.92 12.22 11.45
C ASP A 90 -4.77 10.98 12.33
N LYS A 91 -5.88 10.46 12.84
CA LYS A 91 -5.84 9.32 13.75
C LYS A 91 -5.17 8.09 13.15
N ASN A 92 -5.22 7.95 11.82
CA ASN A 92 -4.63 6.79 11.14
C ASN A 92 -3.11 6.92 11.05
N GLN A 93 -2.56 8.14 11.15
CA GLN A 93 -1.12 8.37 11.14
C GLN A 93 -0.52 8.54 12.54
N ARG A 94 -1.33 8.60 13.59
CA ARG A 94 -0.83 8.78 14.96
C ARG A 94 0.21 7.77 15.42
N PRO A 95 0.12 6.49 15.01
CA PRO A 95 1.14 5.50 15.43
C PRO A 95 2.53 5.78 14.84
N TYR A 96 2.62 6.67 13.84
CA TYR A 96 3.86 6.92 13.10
C TYR A 96 4.46 8.27 13.44
N ASP A 97 5.78 8.38 13.35
CA ASP A 97 6.48 9.66 13.47
C ASP A 97 6.89 10.22 12.11
N GLU A 98 7.00 9.35 11.10
CA GLU A 98 7.42 9.75 9.75
C GLU A 98 6.66 8.97 8.71
N MET A 99 6.34 9.63 7.60
CA MET A 99 5.78 8.99 6.42
C MET A 99 6.78 9.09 5.28
N VAL A 100 7.04 7.96 4.63
CA VAL A 100 8.00 7.84 3.52
C VAL A 100 7.24 7.56 2.25
N PHE A 101 7.53 8.33 1.20
CA PHE A 101 6.90 8.18 -0.12
C PHE A 101 7.87 7.48 -1.04
N LEU A 102 7.45 6.35 -1.60
CA LEU A 102 8.24 5.58 -2.55
C LEU A 102 7.46 5.46 -3.86
N TYR A 103 8.20 5.30 -4.96
CA TYR A 103 7.60 5.18 -6.29
C TYR A 103 8.16 3.98 -7.03
N TYR A 104 7.28 3.36 -7.80
CA TYR A 104 7.63 2.25 -8.66
C TYR A 104 6.70 2.22 -9.88
N LYS A 105 7.20 2.59 -11.05
CA LYS A 105 6.47 2.48 -12.33
C LYS A 105 5.04 3.06 -12.28
N GLY A 106 4.93 4.32 -11.82
CA GLY A 106 3.64 5.00 -11.73
C GLY A 106 2.81 4.63 -10.50
N ILE A 107 3.34 3.78 -9.65
CA ILE A 107 2.67 3.35 -8.42
C ILE A 107 3.30 4.09 -7.25
N ARG A 108 2.45 4.61 -6.36
CA ARG A 108 2.89 5.25 -5.12
C ARG A 108 2.75 4.28 -3.97
N LEU A 109 3.83 4.07 -3.26
CA LEU A 109 3.85 3.29 -2.02
C LEU A 109 4.10 4.26 -0.86
N LEU A 110 3.19 4.30 0.10
CA LEU A 110 3.34 5.12 1.28
C LEU A 110 3.64 4.19 2.46
N VAL A 111 4.70 4.52 3.20
CA VAL A 111 5.20 3.71 4.32
C VAL A 111 5.31 4.60 5.55
N GLY A 112 4.85 4.12 6.70
CA GLY A 112 4.98 4.84 7.96
C GLY A 112 6.03 4.19 8.86
N HIS A 113 6.81 5.01 9.55
CA HIS A 113 7.71 4.52 10.59
C HIS A 113 6.95 4.47 11.91
N GLN A 114 6.73 3.27 12.43
CA GLN A 114 5.95 3.06 13.66
C GLN A 114 6.82 3.29 14.88
N LYS A 115 6.43 4.25 15.72
CA LYS A 115 7.22 4.66 16.88
C LYS A 115 7.43 3.55 17.90
N SER A 116 6.37 2.81 18.20
CA SER A 116 6.38 1.84 19.28
C SER A 116 7.25 0.61 18.99
N THR A 117 7.44 0.28 17.73
CA THR A 117 8.14 -0.94 17.32
C THR A 117 9.44 -0.64 16.56
N ASP A 118 9.66 0.61 16.16
CA ASP A 118 10.79 1.02 15.31
C ASP A 118 10.77 0.25 13.98
N GLU A 119 9.58 0.04 13.43
CA GLU A 119 9.40 -0.67 12.17
C GLU A 119 8.81 0.24 11.11
N TYR A 120 9.21 0.01 9.86
CA TYR A 120 8.54 0.61 8.71
C TYR A 120 7.37 -0.29 8.31
N VAL A 121 6.20 0.30 8.18
CA VAL A 121 4.95 -0.42 7.91
C VAL A 121 4.31 0.12 6.63
N GLN A 122 3.93 -0.76 5.71
CA GLN A 122 3.22 -0.34 4.51
C GLN A 122 1.90 0.31 4.92
N TYR A 123 1.70 1.55 4.51
CA TYR A 123 0.50 2.32 4.82
C TYR A 123 -0.55 2.16 3.74
N CYS A 124 -0.28 2.63 2.51
CA CYS A 124 -1.19 2.39 1.39
C CYS A 124 -0.45 2.35 0.05
N ILE A 125 -1.13 1.77 -0.94
CA ILE A 125 -0.65 1.68 -2.32
C ILE A 125 -1.73 2.29 -3.21
N THR A 126 -1.34 3.22 -4.08
CA THR A 126 -2.25 3.83 -5.05
C THR A 126 -1.52 4.01 -6.39
N ALA A 127 -2.29 4.17 -7.45
CA ALA A 127 -1.75 4.42 -8.77
C ALA A 127 -2.60 5.47 -9.46
N LYS A 128 -1.95 6.32 -10.26
CA LYS A 128 -2.66 7.32 -11.05
C LYS A 128 -3.09 6.69 -12.36
N LYS A 129 -4.32 6.98 -12.79
CA LYS A 129 -4.86 6.47 -14.04
C LYS A 129 -3.94 6.79 -15.23
N ALA A 130 -3.46 8.03 -15.30
CA ALA A 130 -2.60 8.46 -16.41
C ALA A 130 -1.29 7.68 -16.47
N SER A 131 -0.75 7.25 -15.32
CA SER A 131 0.49 6.49 -15.26
C SER A 131 0.33 5.08 -15.79
N LEU A 132 -0.86 4.48 -15.63
CA LEU A 132 -1.14 3.12 -16.09
C LEU A 132 -1.71 3.06 -17.48
N GLY A 133 -2.24 4.16 -17.98
CA GLY A 133 -2.85 4.24 -19.32
C GLY A 133 -1.87 4.42 -20.46
N ARG A 134 -0.59 4.39 -20.18
CA ARG A 134 0.44 4.65 -21.17
C ARG A 134 1.27 3.48 -21.55
#